data_f2b22a2505c5dde9869cfd174d11b6c2
#
_entry.id   f2b22a2505c5dde9869cfd174d11b6c2
#
_cell.length_a   1.000
_cell.length_b   1.000
_cell.length_c   1.000
_cell.angle_alpha   90.00
_cell.angle_beta   90.00
_cell.angle_gamma   90.00
#
_symmetry.space_group_name_H-M   'P 1'
#
loop_
_entity.id
_entity.type
_entity.pdbx_description
1 polymer ?
#
loop_
_entity_poly.entity_id
_entity_poly.type
_entity_poly.pdbx_seq_one_letter_code
_entity_poly.pdbx_strand_id
1 'polypeptide(L)'
;MDINLMGFDVSAARHKPETIRHREQACPFCDRANLTDVIATEGDMIFLRNKYNVIEGADQFVLIEGRECKSDMPAYTKEHMHALIRFGLRMWRELRESGRYEAVLFFKNYGPLSGGTIRHPHMQLVGLPHVKKELLCHPEEFRGPATHERDGVILNVSDVPRIGFWEFNILPKKLTSAAIDTTADFIQIIVDFLTHHFGSQTQS
;
A
#
# COMPACT_ATOMS: atom_id res chain seq x y z
N MET A 1 -4.72 4.17 30.75
CA MET A 1 -4.23 3.91 29.37
C MET A 1 -4.72 5.05 28.52
N ASP A 2 -3.84 5.96 28.17
CA ASP A 2 -4.22 7.00 27.21
C ASP A 2 -4.27 6.34 25.82
N ILE A 3 -5.49 6.07 25.37
CA ILE A 3 -5.74 5.62 24.01
C ILE A 3 -5.57 6.87 23.15
N ASN A 4 -4.46 6.99 22.44
CA ASN A 4 -4.27 8.02 21.43
C ASN A 4 -5.21 7.70 20.25
N LEU A 5 -6.41 8.22 20.29
CA LEU A 5 -7.35 8.14 19.19
C LEU A 5 -6.86 9.04 18.05
N MET A 6 -6.72 8.48 16.85
CA MET A 6 -6.46 9.27 15.65
C MET A 6 -7.75 9.99 15.24
N GLY A 7 -7.68 11.31 15.05
CA GLY A 7 -8.76 12.09 14.46
C GLY A 7 -8.77 11.96 12.94
N PHE A 8 -9.96 12.17 12.36
CA PHE A 8 -10.13 12.21 10.91
C PHE A 8 -10.72 13.53 10.46
N ASP A 9 -10.08 14.21 9.52
CA ASP A 9 -10.60 15.40 8.86
C ASP A 9 -11.61 15.00 7.77
N VAL A 10 -12.89 15.03 8.15
CA VAL A 10 -14.01 14.72 7.25
C VAL A 10 -14.12 15.75 6.13
N SER A 11 -13.71 17.00 6.36
CA SER A 11 -13.78 18.05 5.34
C SER A 11 -12.75 17.80 4.23
N ALA A 12 -11.52 17.44 4.57
CA ALA A 12 -10.50 17.02 3.61
C ALA A 12 -10.94 15.79 2.82
N ALA A 13 -11.62 14.84 3.47
CA ALA A 13 -12.12 13.64 2.80
C ALA A 13 -13.16 13.94 1.71
N ARG A 14 -14.04 14.94 1.94
CA ARG A 14 -15.10 15.34 0.96
C ARG A 14 -14.55 15.97 -0.31
N HIS A 15 -13.36 16.55 -0.27
CA HIS A 15 -12.75 17.23 -1.41
C HIS A 15 -11.81 16.31 -2.22
N LYS A 16 -11.69 15.03 -1.86
CA LYS A 16 -10.88 14.07 -2.60
C LYS A 16 -11.46 13.82 -3.99
N PRO A 17 -10.62 13.79 -5.04
CA PRO A 17 -11.05 13.33 -6.36
C PRO A 17 -11.59 11.89 -6.27
N GLU A 18 -12.66 11.63 -7.00
CA GLU A 18 -13.29 10.31 -7.05
C GLU A 18 -13.37 9.85 -8.50
N THR A 19 -12.53 8.91 -8.90
CA THR A 19 -12.47 8.39 -10.27
C THR A 19 -12.82 6.91 -10.39
N ILE A 20 -13.10 6.25 -9.28
CA ILE A 20 -13.57 4.85 -9.27
C ILE A 20 -15.04 4.80 -9.67
N ARG A 21 -15.87 5.63 -9.04
CA ARG A 21 -17.32 5.73 -9.30
C ARG A 21 -17.62 6.72 -10.43
N HIS A 22 -16.92 7.84 -10.46
CA HIS A 22 -17.04 8.90 -11.47
C HIS A 22 -15.96 8.72 -12.54
N ARG A 23 -16.14 7.71 -13.40
CA ARG A 23 -15.15 7.30 -14.42
C ARG A 23 -14.93 8.34 -15.51
N GLU A 24 -15.84 9.30 -15.66
CA GLU A 24 -15.78 10.44 -16.57
C GLU A 24 -14.84 11.55 -16.07
N GLN A 25 -14.54 11.58 -14.79
CA GLN A 25 -13.63 12.59 -14.24
C GLN A 25 -12.18 12.34 -14.66
N ALA A 26 -11.48 13.44 -14.94
CA ALA A 26 -10.06 13.40 -15.23
C ALA A 26 -9.27 12.85 -14.04
N CYS A 27 -8.38 11.91 -14.33
CA CYS A 27 -7.55 11.31 -13.29
C CYS A 27 -6.41 12.28 -12.91
N PRO A 28 -6.32 12.72 -11.63
CA PRO A 28 -5.29 13.66 -11.21
C PRO A 28 -3.87 13.09 -11.33
N PHE A 29 -3.68 11.76 -11.27
CA PHE A 29 -2.37 11.13 -11.40
C PHE A 29 -1.91 10.93 -12.85
N CYS A 30 -2.82 11.10 -13.81
CA CYS A 30 -2.48 11.17 -15.24
C CYS A 30 -1.94 12.55 -15.63
N ASP A 31 -2.32 13.59 -14.92
CA ASP A 31 -1.87 14.96 -15.15
C ASP A 31 -0.52 15.23 -14.47
N ARG A 32 0.51 14.56 -14.98
CA ARG A 32 1.84 14.55 -14.39
C ARG A 32 2.52 15.91 -14.34
N ALA A 33 2.17 16.81 -15.26
CA ALA A 33 2.73 18.15 -15.32
C ALA A 33 2.27 19.04 -14.15
N ASN A 34 1.10 18.75 -13.59
CA ASN A 34 0.50 19.50 -12.49
C ASN A 34 0.60 18.79 -11.13
N LEU A 35 1.36 17.70 -11.03
CA LEU A 35 1.65 17.08 -9.74
C LEU A 35 2.55 18.00 -8.90
N THR A 36 2.16 18.24 -7.67
CA THR A 36 2.91 19.04 -6.70
C THR A 36 3.51 18.17 -5.61
N ASP A 37 4.45 18.74 -4.85
CA ASP A 37 5.06 18.10 -3.68
C ASP A 37 5.69 16.74 -3.99
N VAL A 38 6.25 16.60 -5.21
CA VAL A 38 7.00 15.42 -5.61
C VAL A 38 8.30 15.34 -4.82
N ILE A 39 8.52 14.19 -4.18
CA ILE A 39 9.67 13.94 -3.31
C ILE A 39 10.73 13.12 -4.05
N ALA A 40 10.31 12.07 -4.78
CA ALA A 40 11.20 11.20 -5.51
C ALA A 40 10.52 10.59 -6.74
N THR A 41 11.32 10.21 -7.73
CA THR A 41 10.88 9.49 -8.92
C THR A 41 11.82 8.34 -9.23
N GLU A 42 11.29 7.26 -9.80
CA GLU A 42 12.08 6.15 -10.33
C GLU A 42 11.38 5.58 -11.58
N GLY A 43 11.95 5.80 -12.75
CA GLY A 43 11.28 5.55 -14.03
C GLY A 43 9.96 6.33 -14.10
N ASP A 44 8.86 5.60 -14.28
CA ASP A 44 7.52 6.19 -14.31
C ASP A 44 6.81 6.23 -12.95
N MET A 45 7.43 5.74 -11.90
CA MET A 45 6.92 5.80 -10.54
C MET A 45 7.19 7.17 -9.90
N ILE A 46 6.23 7.69 -9.15
CA ILE A 46 6.33 9.00 -8.49
C ILE A 46 5.91 8.88 -7.04
N PHE A 47 6.77 9.33 -6.14
CA PHE A 47 6.46 9.47 -4.71
C PHE A 47 6.27 10.94 -4.36
N LEU A 48 5.12 11.26 -3.78
CA LEU A 48 4.74 12.63 -3.46
C LEU A 48 3.97 12.74 -2.14
N ARG A 49 3.89 13.93 -1.57
CA ARG A 49 3.03 14.21 -0.42
C ARG A 49 1.56 14.22 -0.86
N ASN A 50 0.70 13.59 -0.08
CA ASN A 50 -0.73 13.59 -0.36
C ASN A 50 -1.31 15.00 -0.11
N LYS A 51 -1.96 15.56 -1.12
CA LYS A 51 -2.64 16.85 -1.02
C LYS A 51 -3.83 16.83 -0.04
N TYR A 52 -4.45 15.67 0.12
CA TYR A 52 -5.64 15.47 0.95
C TYR A 52 -5.29 14.64 2.19
N ASN A 53 -4.70 15.30 3.18
CA ASN A 53 -4.36 14.64 4.44
C ASN A 53 -5.61 14.52 5.30
N VAL A 54 -6.10 13.29 5.49
CA VAL A 54 -7.36 13.01 6.21
C VAL A 54 -7.14 12.48 7.62
N ILE A 55 -5.91 12.15 7.98
CA ILE A 55 -5.57 11.68 9.33
C ILE A 55 -4.91 12.84 10.07
N GLU A 56 -5.57 13.32 11.12
CA GLU A 56 -5.05 14.43 11.92
C GLU A 56 -3.72 14.07 12.57
N GLY A 57 -2.77 15.00 12.49
CA GLY A 57 -1.45 14.83 13.07
C GLY A 57 -0.54 13.80 12.37
N ALA A 58 -0.95 13.25 11.22
CA ALA A 58 -0.14 12.35 10.41
C ALA A 58 0.32 13.01 9.11
N ASP A 59 1.42 12.56 8.56
CA ASP A 59 1.84 12.88 7.20
C ASP A 59 1.45 11.75 6.25
N GLN A 60 0.72 12.07 5.20
CA GLN A 60 0.29 11.09 4.19
C GLN A 60 1.03 11.30 2.87
N PHE A 61 1.44 10.20 2.27
CA PHE A 61 2.18 10.18 1.01
C PHE A 61 1.52 9.19 0.05
N VAL A 62 1.73 9.43 -1.25
CA VAL A 62 1.25 8.59 -2.33
C VAL A 62 2.44 8.14 -3.17
N LEU A 63 2.48 6.87 -3.51
CA LEU A 63 3.35 6.28 -4.51
C LEU A 63 2.52 5.90 -5.72
N ILE A 64 2.59 6.70 -6.79
CA ILE A 64 1.97 6.41 -8.09
C ILE A 64 2.82 5.32 -8.75
N GLU A 65 2.18 4.21 -9.12
CA GLU A 65 2.88 2.99 -9.53
C GLU A 65 3.41 3.01 -10.97
N GLY A 66 2.90 3.89 -11.82
CA GLY A 66 3.31 3.97 -13.22
C GLY A 66 2.50 4.98 -14.01
N ARG A 67 2.55 4.91 -15.35
CA ARG A 67 1.75 5.77 -16.25
C ARG A 67 0.36 5.23 -16.51
N GLU A 68 0.21 3.91 -16.48
CA GLU A 68 -1.02 3.23 -16.90
C GLU A 68 -2.13 3.39 -15.87
N CYS A 69 -3.14 4.20 -16.23
CA CYS A 69 -4.27 4.48 -15.34
C CYS A 69 -5.20 3.27 -15.13
N LYS A 70 -5.17 2.29 -16.02
CA LYS A 70 -6.08 1.13 -16.02
C LYS A 70 -5.36 -0.21 -15.78
N SER A 71 -4.08 -0.18 -15.49
CA SER A 71 -3.32 -1.37 -15.14
C SER A 71 -3.38 -1.65 -13.63
N ASP A 72 -2.95 -2.82 -13.22
CA ASP A 72 -2.83 -3.18 -11.81
C ASP A 72 -1.84 -4.33 -11.60
N MET A 73 -1.51 -4.63 -10.35
CA MET A 73 -0.46 -5.57 -9.94
C MET A 73 -0.47 -6.93 -10.68
N PRO A 74 -1.62 -7.61 -10.91
CA PRO A 74 -1.62 -8.87 -11.66
C PRO A 74 -1.10 -8.73 -13.11
N ALA A 75 -1.28 -7.56 -13.72
CA ALA A 75 -0.87 -7.31 -15.10
C ALA A 75 0.56 -6.72 -15.23
N TYR A 76 1.23 -6.42 -14.11
CA TYR A 76 2.59 -5.87 -14.16
C TYR A 76 3.60 -6.92 -14.58
N THR A 77 4.66 -6.48 -15.28
CA THR A 77 5.83 -7.33 -15.47
C THR A 77 6.52 -7.58 -14.14
N LYS A 78 7.24 -8.69 -14.05
CA LYS A 78 8.01 -9.06 -12.88
C LYS A 78 9.03 -7.98 -12.50
N GLU A 79 9.71 -7.42 -13.49
CA GLU A 79 10.69 -6.35 -13.32
C GLU A 79 10.05 -5.10 -12.73
N HIS A 80 8.84 -4.74 -13.19
CA HIS A 80 8.12 -3.59 -12.66
C HIS A 80 7.68 -3.82 -11.22
N MET A 81 7.14 -5.01 -10.89
CA MET A 81 6.77 -5.36 -9.51
C MET A 81 7.97 -5.30 -8.56
N HIS A 82 9.13 -5.83 -8.97
CA HIS A 82 10.35 -5.78 -8.17
C HIS A 82 10.81 -4.33 -7.95
N ALA A 83 10.84 -3.51 -9.02
CA ALA A 83 11.21 -2.10 -8.93
C ALA A 83 10.25 -1.33 -8.02
N LEU A 84 8.93 -1.57 -8.15
CA LEU A 84 7.89 -0.91 -7.38
C LEU A 84 8.04 -1.19 -5.87
N ILE A 85 8.21 -2.45 -5.49
CA ILE A 85 8.35 -2.81 -4.07
C ILE A 85 9.68 -2.31 -3.51
N ARG A 86 10.79 -2.37 -4.29
CA ARG A 86 12.08 -1.79 -3.87
C ARG A 86 11.98 -0.28 -3.66
N PHE A 87 11.35 0.44 -4.58
CA PHE A 87 11.14 1.89 -4.47
C PHE A 87 10.27 2.23 -3.27
N GLY A 88 9.12 1.56 -3.10
CA GLY A 88 8.25 1.78 -1.95
C GLY A 88 8.93 1.51 -0.60
N LEU A 89 9.69 0.40 -0.49
CA LEU A 89 10.44 0.08 0.72
C LEU A 89 11.59 1.06 0.98
N ARG A 90 12.23 1.61 -0.06
CA ARG A 90 13.23 2.68 0.09
C ARG A 90 12.58 3.92 0.70
N MET A 91 11.46 4.40 0.15
CA MET A 91 10.74 5.56 0.68
C MET A 91 10.23 5.31 2.11
N TRP A 92 9.70 4.13 2.38
CA TRP A 92 9.30 3.73 3.74
C TRP A 92 10.47 3.78 4.73
N ARG A 93 11.65 3.30 4.33
CA ARG A 93 12.85 3.31 5.16
C ARG A 93 13.32 4.73 5.44
N GLU A 94 13.38 5.58 4.41
CA GLU A 94 13.77 6.99 4.55
C GLU A 94 12.84 7.75 5.51
N LEU A 95 11.52 7.53 5.41
CA LEU A 95 10.56 8.12 6.35
C LEU A 95 10.79 7.61 7.78
N ARG A 96 10.99 6.31 7.96
CA ARG A 96 11.23 5.69 9.26
C ARG A 96 12.53 6.19 9.90
N GLU A 97 13.59 6.31 9.11
CA GLU A 97 14.92 6.74 9.59
C GLU A 97 15.01 8.25 9.78
N SER A 98 14.04 9.03 9.30
CA SER A 98 13.99 10.47 9.51
C SER A 98 13.83 10.89 10.98
N GLY A 99 13.45 9.99 11.86
CA GLY A 99 13.17 10.25 13.28
C GLY A 99 11.91 11.10 13.54
N ARG A 100 11.13 11.41 12.50
CA ARG A 100 9.91 12.23 12.63
C ARG A 100 8.67 11.44 13.04
N TYR A 101 8.69 10.12 12.89
CA TYR A 101 7.53 9.25 13.07
C TYR A 101 7.86 8.10 14.02
N GLU A 102 6.98 7.84 14.97
CA GLU A 102 7.03 6.65 15.83
C GLU A 102 6.70 5.38 15.03
N ALA A 103 5.81 5.51 14.03
CA ALA A 103 5.49 4.44 13.10
C ALA A 103 5.29 4.97 11.68
N VAL A 104 5.58 4.14 10.68
CA VAL A 104 5.28 4.40 9.27
C VAL A 104 4.56 3.19 8.71
N LEU A 105 3.34 3.41 8.22
CA LEU A 105 2.57 2.40 7.50
C LEU A 105 2.87 2.50 6.00
N PHE A 106 2.90 1.35 5.33
CA PHE A 106 2.98 1.23 3.89
C PHE A 106 1.93 0.23 3.43
N PHE A 107 0.97 0.67 2.61
CA PHE A 107 -0.16 -0.16 2.22
C PHE A 107 -0.73 0.24 0.86
N LYS A 108 -1.55 -0.63 0.29
CA LYS A 108 -2.36 -0.37 -0.90
C LYS A 108 -3.81 -0.74 -0.61
N ASN A 109 -4.72 0.18 -0.88
CA ASN A 109 -6.13 -0.12 -0.99
C ASN A 109 -6.40 -0.68 -2.39
N TYR A 110 -6.89 -1.92 -2.46
CA TYR A 110 -7.15 -2.59 -3.73
C TYR A 110 -8.64 -2.79 -3.96
N GLY A 111 -9.10 -2.37 -5.15
CA GLY A 111 -10.50 -2.53 -5.56
C GLY A 111 -11.47 -1.50 -4.96
N PRO A 112 -12.71 -1.44 -5.47
CA PRO A 112 -13.68 -0.39 -5.16
C PRO A 112 -14.23 -0.45 -3.73
N LEU A 113 -14.16 -1.60 -3.09
CA LEU A 113 -14.66 -1.81 -1.72
C LEU A 113 -13.62 -1.53 -0.63
N SER A 114 -12.38 -1.26 -1.01
CA SER A 114 -11.28 -1.00 -0.07
C SER A 114 -11.22 0.43 0.46
N GLY A 115 -12.17 1.31 0.06
CA GLY A 115 -12.17 2.73 0.44
C GLY A 115 -11.25 3.62 -0.41
N GLY A 116 -10.66 3.09 -1.49
CA GLY A 116 -9.96 3.89 -2.49
C GLY A 116 -10.91 4.81 -3.25
N THR A 117 -10.43 6.00 -3.65
CA THR A 117 -11.21 6.97 -4.45
C THR A 117 -10.63 7.17 -5.85
N ILE A 118 -9.36 6.90 -6.05
CA ILE A 118 -8.66 7.09 -7.33
C ILE A 118 -8.37 5.73 -7.95
N ARG A 119 -8.83 5.53 -9.20
CA ARG A 119 -8.63 4.29 -9.95
C ARG A 119 -7.17 4.07 -10.37
N HIS A 120 -6.43 5.13 -10.66
CA HIS A 120 -5.02 5.02 -11.05
C HIS A 120 -4.23 4.26 -9.99
N PRO A 121 -3.49 3.20 -10.35
CA PRO A 121 -2.78 2.39 -9.38
C PRO A 121 -1.81 3.20 -8.52
N HIS A 122 -1.97 3.08 -7.22
CA HIS A 122 -1.12 3.78 -6.25
C HIS A 122 -1.07 3.05 -4.92
N MET A 123 0.01 3.23 -4.22
CA MET A 123 0.20 2.84 -2.83
C MET A 123 0.23 4.07 -1.92
N GLN A 124 0.11 3.87 -0.62
CA GLN A 124 0.12 4.93 0.36
C GLN A 124 1.16 4.66 1.45
N LEU A 125 1.81 5.73 1.89
CA LEU A 125 2.62 5.70 3.09
C LEU A 125 2.06 6.73 4.08
N VAL A 126 2.00 6.35 5.36
CA VAL A 126 1.49 7.22 6.42
C VAL A 126 2.50 7.25 7.56
N GLY A 127 3.07 8.42 7.78
CA GLY A 127 3.94 8.69 8.91
C GLY A 127 3.11 9.13 10.12
N LEU A 128 3.23 8.41 11.22
CA LEU A 128 2.48 8.60 12.46
C LEU A 128 3.43 9.07 13.57
N PRO A 129 3.46 10.39 13.89
CA PRO A 129 4.41 10.94 14.88
C PRO A 129 4.14 10.49 16.33
N HIS A 130 2.88 10.15 16.65
CA HIS A 130 2.45 9.93 18.02
C HIS A 130 1.85 8.54 18.29
N VAL A 131 1.88 7.65 17.30
CA VAL A 131 1.33 6.28 17.43
C VAL A 131 2.46 5.29 17.50
N LYS A 132 2.62 4.65 18.63
CA LYS A 132 3.64 3.61 18.84
C LYS A 132 3.37 2.40 17.95
N LYS A 133 4.40 1.89 17.29
CA LYS A 133 4.31 0.75 16.36
C LYS A 133 3.73 -0.51 17.02
N GLU A 134 3.96 -0.70 18.32
CA GLU A 134 3.44 -1.82 19.09
C GLU A 134 1.90 -1.85 19.18
N LEU A 135 1.25 -0.70 18.94
CA LEU A 135 -0.21 -0.59 18.89
C LEU A 135 -0.77 -0.98 17.51
N LEU A 136 0.08 -1.04 16.48
CA LEU A 136 -0.34 -1.28 15.11
C LEU A 136 -0.26 -2.75 14.70
N CYS A 137 0.67 -3.51 15.26
CA CYS A 137 0.80 -4.93 14.96
C CYS A 137 1.51 -5.68 16.08
N HIS A 138 1.10 -6.93 16.29
CA HIS A 138 1.74 -7.86 17.24
C HIS A 138 2.26 -9.09 16.47
N PRO A 139 3.42 -9.65 16.86
CA PRO A 139 3.98 -10.84 16.20
C PRO A 139 3.01 -12.02 16.11
N GLU A 140 2.14 -12.18 17.11
CA GLU A 140 1.12 -13.23 17.18
C GLU A 140 0.14 -13.22 16.00
N GLU A 141 -0.08 -12.03 15.41
CA GLU A 141 -1.04 -11.83 14.32
C GLU A 141 -0.54 -12.38 12.98
N PHE A 142 0.76 -12.69 12.89
CA PHE A 142 1.39 -13.23 11.68
C PHE A 142 1.54 -14.75 11.72
N ARG A 143 0.88 -15.44 12.65
CA ARG A 143 0.90 -16.90 12.73
C ARG A 143 0.03 -17.53 11.66
N GLY A 144 0.43 -18.74 11.27
CA GLY A 144 -0.32 -19.57 10.35
C GLY A 144 0.54 -20.65 9.70
N PRO A 145 -0.09 -21.68 9.12
CA PRO A 145 0.64 -22.71 8.40
C PRO A 145 1.35 -22.14 7.18
N ALA A 146 2.65 -22.41 7.08
CA ALA A 146 3.44 -22.02 5.91
C ALA A 146 2.96 -22.78 4.68
N THR A 147 2.67 -22.06 3.60
CA THR A 147 2.29 -22.63 2.30
C THR A 147 3.48 -22.64 1.34
N HIS A 148 4.42 -21.71 1.51
CA HIS A 148 5.60 -21.59 0.67
C HIS A 148 6.76 -20.94 1.41
N GLU A 149 8.00 -21.29 1.02
CA GLU A 149 9.21 -20.61 1.47
C GLU A 149 10.19 -20.48 0.31
N ARG A 150 10.72 -19.26 0.07
CA ARG A 150 11.74 -18.99 -0.94
C ARG A 150 12.60 -17.79 -0.52
N ASP A 151 13.91 -17.86 -0.73
CA ASP A 151 14.88 -16.79 -0.44
C ASP A 151 14.79 -16.22 0.99
N GLY A 152 14.40 -17.07 1.96
CA GLY A 152 14.19 -16.68 3.35
C GLY A 152 12.90 -15.88 3.59
N VAL A 153 11.96 -15.93 2.65
CA VAL A 153 10.61 -15.36 2.79
C VAL A 153 9.61 -16.49 2.94
N ILE A 154 8.84 -16.46 4.01
CA ILE A 154 7.75 -17.41 4.27
C ILE A 154 6.44 -16.77 3.86
N LEU A 155 5.64 -17.50 3.06
CA LEU A 155 4.24 -17.21 2.82
C LEU A 155 3.40 -18.15 3.68
N ASN A 156 2.47 -17.61 4.46
CA ASN A 156 1.52 -18.39 5.23
C ASN A 156 0.08 -17.88 5.04
N VAL A 157 -0.88 -18.69 5.44
CA VAL A 157 -2.28 -18.28 5.61
C VAL A 157 -2.49 -18.03 7.09
N SER A 158 -2.99 -16.85 7.45
CA SER A 158 -3.22 -16.48 8.85
C SER A 158 -4.22 -17.42 9.53
N ASP A 159 -3.90 -17.89 10.71
CA ASP A 159 -4.83 -18.62 11.59
C ASP A 159 -5.59 -17.66 12.54
N VAL A 160 -5.24 -16.37 12.52
CA VAL A 160 -5.86 -15.28 13.30
C VAL A 160 -6.13 -14.05 12.42
N PRO A 161 -6.93 -14.19 11.34
CA PRO A 161 -7.15 -13.10 10.40
C PRO A 161 -7.83 -11.91 11.09
N ARG A 162 -7.34 -10.70 10.83
CA ARG A 162 -7.88 -9.45 11.39
C ARG A 162 -9.17 -9.03 10.71
N ILE A 163 -9.22 -9.18 9.40
CA ILE A 163 -10.35 -8.73 8.58
C ILE A 163 -10.68 -9.81 7.55
N GLY A 164 -11.88 -10.34 7.61
CA GLY A 164 -12.39 -11.29 6.62
C GLY A 164 -11.96 -12.73 6.85
N PHE A 165 -11.99 -13.52 5.77
CA PHE A 165 -11.81 -14.98 5.82
C PHE A 165 -10.42 -15.43 5.42
N TRP A 166 -9.75 -14.64 4.58
CA TRP A 166 -8.45 -14.96 4.01
C TRP A 166 -7.49 -13.82 4.26
N GLU A 167 -6.46 -14.12 5.02
CA GLU A 167 -5.34 -13.23 5.25
C GLU A 167 -4.06 -14.02 5.01
N PHE A 168 -3.20 -13.47 4.16
CA PHE A 168 -1.90 -14.03 3.84
C PHE A 168 -0.81 -13.18 4.44
N ASN A 169 0.16 -13.83 5.08
CA ASN A 169 1.33 -13.15 5.61
C ASN A 169 2.55 -13.47 4.77
N ILE A 170 3.29 -12.45 4.39
CA ILE A 170 4.58 -12.56 3.70
C ILE A 170 5.66 -12.11 4.68
N LEU A 171 6.48 -13.04 5.13
CA LEU A 171 7.39 -12.86 6.27
C LEU A 171 8.85 -13.02 5.84
N PRO A 172 9.53 -11.94 5.40
CA PRO A 172 10.96 -11.99 5.13
C PRO A 172 11.76 -12.08 6.44
N LYS A 173 12.61 -13.10 6.57
CA LYS A 173 13.53 -13.26 7.71
C LYS A 173 14.58 -12.14 7.75
N LYS A 174 15.00 -11.66 6.56
CA LYS A 174 15.91 -10.51 6.36
C LYS A 174 15.53 -9.80 5.06
N LEU A 175 15.65 -8.49 5.01
CA LEU A 175 15.38 -7.68 3.82
C LEU A 175 16.62 -7.64 2.88
N THR A 176 17.02 -8.78 2.35
CA THR A 176 17.99 -8.87 1.24
C THR A 176 17.31 -8.50 -0.08
N SER A 177 18.10 -8.19 -1.14
CA SER A 177 17.52 -7.92 -2.46
C SER A 177 16.68 -9.09 -2.97
N ALA A 178 17.15 -10.33 -2.83
CA ALA A 178 16.41 -11.53 -3.22
C ALA A 178 15.10 -11.67 -2.41
N ALA A 179 15.14 -11.44 -1.10
CA ALA A 179 13.94 -11.50 -0.26
C ALA A 179 12.91 -10.42 -0.62
N ILE A 180 13.35 -9.22 -1.00
CA ILE A 180 12.46 -8.14 -1.46
C ILE A 180 11.80 -8.54 -2.78
N ASP A 181 12.54 -9.11 -3.73
CA ASP A 181 12.00 -9.57 -5.00
C ASP A 181 11.01 -10.73 -4.80
N THR A 182 11.34 -11.68 -3.94
CA THR A 182 10.44 -12.78 -3.58
C THR A 182 9.18 -12.27 -2.88
N THR A 183 9.30 -11.23 -2.04
CA THR A 183 8.14 -10.56 -1.42
C THR A 183 7.24 -9.94 -2.50
N ALA A 184 7.81 -9.27 -3.50
CA ALA A 184 7.05 -8.71 -4.62
C ALA A 184 6.35 -9.80 -5.45
N ASP A 185 7.03 -10.92 -5.74
CA ASP A 185 6.45 -12.07 -6.43
C ASP A 185 5.25 -12.63 -5.64
N PHE A 186 5.39 -12.81 -4.33
CA PHE A 186 4.30 -13.34 -3.50
C PHE A 186 3.12 -12.37 -3.41
N ILE A 187 3.35 -11.07 -3.30
CA ILE A 187 2.29 -10.06 -3.35
C ILE A 187 1.51 -10.20 -4.67
N GLN A 188 2.22 -10.27 -5.81
CA GLN A 188 1.58 -10.38 -7.12
C GLN A 188 0.74 -11.65 -7.23
N ILE A 189 1.28 -12.80 -6.83
CA ILE A 189 0.58 -14.09 -6.84
C ILE A 189 -0.68 -14.05 -5.97
N ILE A 190 -0.59 -13.48 -4.75
CA ILE A 190 -1.74 -13.39 -3.85
C ILE A 190 -2.81 -12.48 -4.42
N VAL A 191 -2.44 -11.31 -4.93
CA VAL A 191 -3.40 -10.37 -5.53
C VAL A 191 -4.08 -11.00 -6.75
N ASP A 192 -3.33 -11.67 -7.60
CA ASP A 192 -3.86 -12.42 -8.75
C ASP A 192 -4.84 -13.51 -8.31
N PHE A 193 -4.45 -14.34 -7.34
CA PHE A 193 -5.31 -15.38 -6.76
C PHE A 193 -6.61 -14.81 -6.20
N LEU A 194 -6.53 -13.75 -5.38
CA LEU A 194 -7.69 -13.13 -4.75
C LEU A 194 -8.63 -12.51 -5.80
N THR A 195 -8.08 -11.87 -6.82
CA THR A 195 -8.88 -11.23 -7.88
C THR A 195 -9.62 -12.25 -8.73
N HIS A 196 -8.96 -13.35 -9.09
CA HIS A 196 -9.57 -14.39 -9.92
C HIS A 196 -10.59 -15.23 -9.18
N HIS A 197 -10.38 -15.52 -7.90
CA HIS A 197 -11.26 -16.41 -7.14
C HIS A 197 -12.40 -15.69 -6.41
N PHE A 198 -12.19 -14.40 -6.04
CA PHE A 198 -13.16 -13.64 -5.26
C PHE A 198 -13.64 -12.36 -5.94
N GLY A 199 -12.94 -11.87 -6.97
CA GLY A 199 -13.24 -10.61 -7.65
C GLY A 199 -14.47 -10.64 -8.56
N SER A 200 -14.98 -11.81 -8.94
CA SER A 200 -16.15 -11.95 -9.83
C SER A 200 -17.48 -11.47 -9.20
N GLN A 201 -17.52 -11.27 -7.89
CA GLN A 201 -18.71 -10.76 -7.20
C GLN A 201 -18.80 -9.23 -7.14
N THR A 202 -17.80 -8.49 -7.65
CA THR A 202 -17.73 -7.04 -7.54
C THR A 202 -17.93 -6.29 -8.86
N GLN A 203 -18.27 -6.98 -9.94
CA GLN A 203 -18.49 -6.38 -11.29
C GLN A 203 -19.97 -6.26 -11.71
N SER A 204 -20.91 -6.51 -10.82
CA SER A 204 -22.34 -6.32 -11.10
C SER A 204 -22.85 -4.99 -10.58
#